data_b759e79f5aac6af30eaa2882f1a5fc49
#
_entry.id   b759e79f5aac6af30eaa2882f1a5fc49
#
_cell.length_a   1.000
_cell.length_b   1.000
_cell.length_c   1.000
_cell.angle_alpha   90.00
_cell.angle_beta   90.00
_cell.angle_gamma   90.00
#
_symmetry.space_group_name_H-M   'P 1'
#
loop_
_entity.id
_entity.type
_entity.pdbx_description
1 polymer ?
#
loop_
_entity_poly.entity_id
_entity_poly.type
_entity_poly.pdbx_seq_one_letter_code
_entity_poly.pdbx_strand_id
1 'polypeptide(L)'
;MDRTTELIAQLHAITAELGEIHGRRFTPDGHLVGTLGEVLAASLFGLALVPPSTKGFDAVAADGRKVEIKATYGSSVALRPSSHEEADDLLVLRLAVDAAPEVVYYGPIARVAARPAQSNGQFSVSLSSLRRLRAE
;
A
#
# COMPACT_ATOMS: atom_id res chain seq x y z
N MET A 1 8.38 -11.51 -12.18
CA MET A 1 8.16 -10.07 -11.89
C MET A 1 9.20 -9.14 -12.51
N ASP A 2 10.13 -9.70 -13.27
CA ASP A 2 11.29 -8.93 -13.72
C ASP A 2 10.94 -7.69 -14.54
N ARG A 3 10.02 -7.84 -15.51
CA ARG A 3 9.66 -6.69 -16.34
C ARG A 3 8.94 -5.59 -15.55
N THR A 4 8.09 -5.97 -14.61
CA THR A 4 7.43 -5.00 -13.74
C THR A 4 8.45 -4.28 -12.87
N THR A 5 9.39 -5.02 -12.29
CA THR A 5 10.46 -4.44 -11.47
C THR A 5 11.33 -3.49 -12.30
N GLU A 6 11.68 -3.88 -13.54
CA GLU A 6 12.44 -3.02 -14.46
C GLU A 6 11.68 -1.72 -14.74
N LEU A 7 10.40 -1.81 -15.03
CA LEU A 7 9.58 -0.62 -15.35
C LEU A 7 9.44 0.32 -14.16
N ILE A 8 9.30 -0.23 -12.95
CA ILE A 8 9.25 0.59 -11.74
C ILE A 8 10.58 1.30 -11.53
N ALA A 9 11.70 0.62 -11.75
CA ALA A 9 13.03 1.24 -11.66
C ALA A 9 13.19 2.37 -12.68
N GLN A 10 12.70 2.19 -13.90
CA GLN A 10 12.71 3.24 -14.92
C GLN A 10 11.84 4.43 -14.51
N LEU A 11 10.67 4.18 -13.94
CA LEU A 11 9.80 5.24 -13.43
C LEU A 11 10.52 6.07 -12.36
N HIS A 12 11.17 5.41 -11.42
CA HIS A 12 11.93 6.10 -10.38
C HIS A 12 13.10 6.92 -10.95
N ALA A 13 13.80 6.39 -11.93
CA ALA A 13 14.89 7.12 -12.59
C ALA A 13 14.39 8.37 -13.29
N ILE A 14 13.25 8.26 -13.98
CA ILE A 14 12.65 9.39 -14.69
C ILE A 14 12.22 10.49 -13.69
N THR A 15 11.54 10.12 -12.61
CA THR A 15 11.08 11.10 -11.62
C THR A 15 12.26 11.75 -10.90
N ALA A 16 13.33 11.02 -10.63
CA ALA A 16 14.54 11.58 -10.02
C ALA A 16 15.20 12.61 -10.93
N GLU A 17 15.34 12.32 -12.23
CA GLU A 17 15.92 13.25 -13.18
C GLU A 17 15.07 14.51 -13.35
N LEU A 18 13.74 14.36 -13.43
CA LEU A 18 12.85 15.51 -13.47
C LEU A 18 13.00 16.39 -12.22
N GLY A 19 13.16 15.76 -11.05
CA GLY A 19 13.38 16.49 -9.81
C GLY A 19 14.68 17.29 -9.81
N GLU A 20 15.76 16.72 -10.38
CA GLU A 20 17.03 17.41 -10.50
C GLU A 20 16.95 18.62 -11.43
N ILE A 21 16.30 18.43 -12.60
CA ILE A 21 16.18 19.50 -13.60
C ILE A 21 15.39 20.68 -13.06
N HIS A 22 14.30 20.42 -12.36
CA HIS A 22 13.35 21.46 -11.95
C HIS A 22 13.45 21.89 -10.49
N GLY A 23 14.31 21.25 -9.71
CA GLY A 23 14.45 21.55 -8.28
C GLY A 23 13.18 21.29 -7.48
N ARG A 24 12.38 20.32 -7.88
CA ARG A 24 11.10 19.97 -7.25
C ARG A 24 10.98 18.47 -7.12
N ARG A 25 10.17 18.03 -6.18
CA ARG A 25 9.87 16.60 -6.03
C ARG A 25 8.88 16.16 -7.11
N PHE A 26 9.25 15.09 -7.80
CA PHE A 26 8.38 14.37 -8.73
C PHE A 26 8.21 12.97 -8.16
N THR A 27 7.17 12.73 -7.39
CA THR A 27 6.92 11.41 -6.80
C THR A 27 5.61 10.86 -7.32
N PRO A 28 5.54 9.54 -7.62
CA PRO A 28 4.26 8.92 -7.88
C PRO A 28 3.37 9.08 -6.65
N ASP A 29 2.09 9.38 -6.86
CA ASP A 29 1.14 9.47 -5.76
C ASP A 29 -0.27 9.08 -6.23
N GLY A 30 -1.23 9.08 -5.31
CA GLY A 30 -2.62 8.83 -5.61
C GLY A 30 -2.85 7.45 -6.22
N HIS A 31 -3.59 7.42 -7.32
CA HIS A 31 -4.01 6.18 -7.99
C HIS A 31 -2.83 5.33 -8.47
N LEU A 32 -1.79 5.97 -8.98
CA LEU A 32 -0.61 5.24 -9.46
C LEU A 32 0.06 4.47 -8.33
N VAL A 33 0.25 5.10 -7.17
CA VAL A 33 0.86 4.45 -6.00
C VAL A 33 0.00 3.29 -5.52
N GLY A 34 -1.31 3.47 -5.48
CA GLY A 34 -2.24 2.41 -5.10
C GLY A 34 -2.10 1.19 -6.00
N THR A 35 -2.10 1.38 -7.30
CA THR A 35 -1.99 0.28 -8.26
C THR A 35 -0.62 -0.40 -8.19
N LEU A 36 0.46 0.37 -8.04
CA LEU A 36 1.79 -0.20 -7.84
C LEU A 36 1.82 -1.10 -6.60
N GLY A 37 1.25 -0.62 -5.50
CA GLY A 37 1.17 -1.39 -4.26
C GLY A 37 0.40 -2.70 -4.42
N GLU A 38 -0.73 -2.67 -5.09
CA GLU A 38 -1.55 -3.87 -5.34
C GLU A 38 -0.79 -4.90 -6.15
N VAL A 39 -0.15 -4.49 -7.25
CA VAL A 39 0.60 -5.39 -8.11
C VAL A 39 1.80 -6.00 -7.38
N LEU A 40 2.54 -5.19 -6.64
CA LEU A 40 3.68 -5.67 -5.87
C LEU A 40 3.25 -6.63 -4.76
N ALA A 41 2.20 -6.30 -4.03
CA ALA A 41 1.66 -7.15 -2.96
C ALA A 41 1.19 -8.50 -3.52
N ALA A 42 0.48 -8.47 -4.64
CA ALA A 42 0.00 -9.70 -5.28
C ALA A 42 1.16 -10.62 -5.65
N SER A 43 2.23 -10.06 -6.19
CA SER A 43 3.42 -10.81 -6.56
C SER A 43 4.16 -11.36 -5.34
N LEU A 44 4.32 -10.54 -4.30
CA LEU A 44 5.07 -10.94 -3.10
C LEU A 44 4.39 -12.07 -2.32
N PHE A 45 3.07 -12.07 -2.28
CA PHE A 45 2.31 -12.99 -1.42
C PHE A 45 1.37 -13.93 -2.19
N GLY A 46 1.42 -13.93 -3.51
CA GLY A 46 0.57 -14.82 -4.31
C GLY A 46 -0.92 -14.50 -4.18
N LEU A 47 -1.27 -13.21 -4.07
CA LEU A 47 -2.66 -12.80 -3.92
C LEU A 47 -3.35 -12.69 -5.29
N ALA A 48 -4.66 -12.99 -5.31
CA ALA A 48 -5.49 -12.79 -6.49
C ALA A 48 -6.17 -11.42 -6.37
N LEU A 49 -5.76 -10.47 -7.21
CA LEU A 49 -6.38 -9.14 -7.23
C LEU A 49 -7.82 -9.23 -7.71
N VAL A 50 -8.71 -8.47 -7.07
CA VAL A 50 -10.11 -8.37 -7.49
C VAL A 50 -10.27 -7.23 -8.50
N PRO A 51 -11.42 -7.17 -9.23
CA PRO A 51 -11.66 -6.05 -10.16
C PRO A 51 -11.57 -4.69 -9.46
N PRO A 52 -11.05 -3.66 -10.14
CA PRO A 52 -10.77 -2.35 -9.51
C PRO A 52 -11.94 -1.68 -8.80
N SER A 53 -13.17 -1.96 -9.19
CA SER A 53 -14.36 -1.35 -8.59
C SER A 53 -14.94 -2.16 -7.43
N THR A 54 -14.27 -3.20 -6.97
CA THR A 54 -14.74 -4.01 -5.84
C THR A 54 -14.63 -3.21 -4.55
N LYS A 55 -15.70 -3.25 -3.75
CA LYS A 55 -15.73 -2.53 -2.47
C LYS A 55 -15.10 -3.35 -1.36
N GLY A 56 -14.33 -2.66 -0.53
CA GLY A 56 -13.95 -3.13 0.79
C GLY A 56 -12.69 -3.96 0.85
N PHE A 57 -12.20 -4.50 -0.26
CA PHE A 57 -10.94 -5.22 -0.28
C PHE A 57 -10.35 -5.25 -1.69
N ASP A 58 -9.05 -5.53 -1.77
CA ASP A 58 -8.29 -5.41 -3.02
C ASP A 58 -7.86 -6.77 -3.58
N ALA A 59 -7.78 -7.78 -2.74
CA ALA A 59 -7.29 -9.10 -3.15
C ALA A 59 -7.84 -10.20 -2.25
N VAL A 60 -7.68 -11.44 -2.72
CA VAL A 60 -8.04 -12.64 -1.96
C VAL A 60 -6.79 -13.51 -1.86
N ALA A 61 -6.45 -13.93 -0.64
CA ALA A 61 -5.33 -14.81 -0.38
C ALA A 61 -5.71 -16.28 -0.70
N ALA A 62 -4.70 -17.15 -0.75
CA ALA A 62 -4.91 -18.56 -1.07
C ALA A 62 -5.88 -19.26 -0.12
N ASP A 63 -5.93 -18.84 1.15
CA ASP A 63 -6.84 -19.36 2.16
C ASP A 63 -8.26 -18.75 2.12
N GLY A 64 -8.51 -17.88 1.16
CA GLY A 64 -9.81 -17.21 1.01
C GLY A 64 -9.96 -15.91 1.79
N ARG A 65 -8.95 -15.49 2.56
CA ARG A 65 -9.05 -14.25 3.34
C ARG A 65 -9.02 -13.04 2.41
N LYS A 66 -9.86 -12.07 2.72
CA LYS A 66 -9.96 -10.80 1.97
C LYS A 66 -8.94 -9.82 2.49
N VAL A 67 -8.15 -9.25 1.58
CA VAL A 67 -7.00 -8.40 1.93
C VAL A 67 -7.21 -6.99 1.40
N GLU A 68 -7.11 -6.01 2.29
CA GLU A 68 -6.99 -4.59 1.94
C GLU A 68 -5.51 -4.26 1.77
N ILE A 69 -5.14 -3.67 0.64
CA ILE A 69 -3.74 -3.35 0.34
C ILE A 69 -3.57 -1.84 0.36
N LYS A 70 -2.57 -1.37 1.10
CA LYS A 70 -2.17 0.03 1.14
C LYS A 70 -0.67 0.15 0.86
N ALA A 71 -0.30 1.20 0.14
CA ALA A 71 1.09 1.47 -0.17
C ALA A 71 1.37 2.96 -0.06
N THR A 72 2.58 3.30 0.32
CA THR A 72 2.99 4.71 0.45
C THR A 72 4.49 4.84 0.27
N TYR A 73 4.92 5.96 -0.27
CA TYR A 73 6.32 6.39 -0.22
C TYR A 73 6.63 7.20 1.04
N GLY A 74 5.60 7.55 1.81
CA GLY A 74 5.70 8.38 3.00
C GLY A 74 5.72 7.60 4.31
N SER A 75 5.12 8.15 5.34
CA SER A 75 5.19 7.64 6.72
C SER A 75 3.84 7.19 7.27
N SER A 76 2.77 7.30 6.49
CA SER A 76 1.43 6.89 6.94
C SER A 76 0.58 6.43 5.77
N VAL A 77 -0.47 5.70 6.08
CA VAL A 77 -1.50 5.30 5.12
C VAL A 77 -2.87 5.76 5.63
N ALA A 78 -3.81 5.90 4.69
CA ALA A 78 -5.18 6.27 5.02
C ALA A 78 -6.08 5.05 4.90
N LEU A 79 -6.93 4.86 5.91
CA LEU A 79 -7.92 3.79 5.95
C LEU A 79 -9.32 4.37 6.10
N ARG A 80 -10.31 3.64 5.60
CA ARG A 80 -11.71 3.95 5.88
C ARG A 80 -12.20 3.07 7.01
N PRO A 81 -13.06 3.57 7.92
CA PRO A 81 -13.62 2.72 8.97
C PRO A 81 -14.32 1.47 8.42
N SER A 82 -14.95 1.57 7.25
CA SER A 82 -15.61 0.44 6.60
C SER A 82 -14.67 -0.71 6.22
N SER A 83 -13.37 -0.44 6.04
CA SER A 83 -12.40 -1.49 5.71
C SER A 83 -12.34 -2.57 6.79
N HIS A 84 -12.53 -2.19 8.06
CA HIS A 84 -12.53 -3.14 9.18
C HIS A 84 -13.70 -4.11 9.14
N GLU A 85 -14.77 -3.77 8.42
CA GLU A 85 -15.95 -4.62 8.31
C GLU A 85 -15.87 -5.55 7.09
N GLU A 86 -15.13 -5.17 6.06
CA GLU A 86 -15.17 -5.83 4.76
C GLU A 86 -13.91 -6.63 4.44
N ALA A 87 -12.78 -6.29 5.04
CA ALA A 87 -11.52 -7.02 4.86
C ALA A 87 -11.16 -7.80 6.11
N ASP A 88 -10.54 -8.96 5.92
CA ASP A 88 -10.01 -9.77 7.02
C ASP A 88 -8.62 -9.30 7.43
N ASP A 89 -7.77 -9.03 6.45
CA ASP A 89 -6.37 -8.64 6.65
C ASP A 89 -6.06 -7.30 6.02
N LEU A 90 -5.07 -6.64 6.59
CA LEU A 90 -4.46 -5.43 6.06
C LEU A 90 -3.01 -5.74 5.68
N LEU A 91 -2.64 -5.37 4.46
CA LEU A 91 -1.26 -5.47 3.97
C LEU A 91 -0.78 -4.07 3.62
N VAL A 92 0.29 -3.62 4.29
CA VAL A 92 0.84 -2.29 4.07
C VAL A 92 2.27 -2.40 3.58
N LEU A 93 2.55 -1.79 2.43
CA LEU A 93 3.89 -1.71 1.85
C LEU A 93 4.40 -0.27 1.92
N ARG A 94 5.67 -0.12 2.29
CA ARG A 94 6.37 1.14 2.08
C ARG A 94 7.24 0.99 0.84
N LEU A 95 6.97 1.85 -0.14
CA LEU A 95 7.72 1.87 -1.39
C LEU A 95 8.91 2.81 -1.24
N ALA A 96 10.01 2.47 -1.90
CA ALA A 96 11.22 3.28 -1.89
C ALA A 96 11.81 3.34 -3.30
N VAL A 97 12.44 4.46 -3.61
CA VAL A 97 13.01 4.72 -4.93
C VAL A 97 14.22 3.83 -5.21
N ASP A 98 14.98 3.54 -4.15
CA ASP A 98 16.30 2.89 -4.26
C ASP A 98 16.39 1.54 -3.53
N ALA A 99 15.25 0.98 -3.14
CA ALA A 99 15.21 -0.27 -2.39
C ALA A 99 13.96 -1.08 -2.72
N ALA A 100 13.98 -2.36 -2.36
CA ALA A 100 12.81 -3.22 -2.47
C ALA A 100 11.70 -2.73 -1.53
N PRO A 101 10.42 -3.00 -1.84
CA PRO A 101 9.32 -2.63 -0.95
C PRO A 101 9.49 -3.26 0.43
N GLU A 102 9.20 -2.47 1.46
CA GLU A 102 9.17 -2.98 2.84
C GLU A 102 7.76 -3.44 3.17
N VAL A 103 7.61 -4.66 3.70
CA VAL A 103 6.34 -5.12 4.25
C VAL A 103 6.24 -4.56 5.66
N VAL A 104 5.48 -3.48 5.81
CA VAL A 104 5.32 -2.80 7.09
C VAL A 104 4.42 -3.61 8.03
N TYR A 105 3.34 -4.15 7.47
CA TYR A 105 2.38 -4.94 8.23
C TYR A 105 1.64 -5.88 7.27
N TYR A 106 1.44 -7.13 7.68
CA TYR A 106 0.51 -8.04 7.03
C TYR A 106 -0.11 -8.91 8.11
N GLY A 107 -1.38 -8.69 8.39
CA GLY A 107 -2.08 -9.42 9.43
C GLY A 107 -3.52 -8.96 9.58
N PRO A 108 -4.21 -9.45 10.62
CA PRO A 108 -5.62 -9.10 10.84
C PRO A 108 -5.83 -7.60 10.90
N ILE A 109 -6.77 -7.09 10.12
CA ILE A 109 -7.10 -5.67 10.15
C ILE A 109 -7.73 -5.28 11.49
N ALA A 110 -8.36 -6.25 12.17
CA ALA A 110 -8.95 -6.01 13.48
C ALA A 110 -7.95 -5.59 14.57
N ARG A 111 -6.67 -5.90 14.38
CA ARG A 111 -5.61 -5.48 15.31
C ARG A 111 -5.22 -4.01 15.13
N VAL A 112 -5.57 -3.43 14.00
CA VAL A 112 -5.30 -2.01 13.73
C VAL A 112 -6.44 -1.20 14.30
N ALA A 113 -6.16 -0.34 15.29
CA ALA A 113 -7.19 0.42 15.98
C ALA A 113 -7.90 1.37 15.00
N ALA A 114 -9.21 1.15 14.82
CA ALA A 114 -10.03 2.05 14.02
C ALA A 114 -10.23 3.36 14.76
N ARG A 115 -10.28 4.45 14.01
CA ARG A 115 -10.49 5.81 14.53
C ARG A 115 -11.64 6.46 13.77
N PRO A 116 -12.29 7.48 14.37
CA PRO A 116 -13.29 8.25 13.64
C PRO A 116 -12.71 8.85 12.38
N ALA A 117 -13.49 8.82 11.30
CA ALA A 117 -13.07 9.38 10.02
C ALA A 117 -12.96 10.90 10.11
N GLN A 118 -11.95 11.44 9.41
CA GLN A 118 -11.81 12.87 9.19
C GLN A 118 -12.83 13.33 8.13
N SER A 119 -12.81 14.61 7.76
CA SER A 119 -13.75 15.18 6.80
C SER A 119 -13.74 14.48 5.44
N ASN A 120 -12.61 13.86 5.06
CA ASN A 120 -12.49 13.11 3.80
C ASN A 120 -12.99 11.66 3.90
N GLY A 121 -13.57 11.23 5.03
CA GLY A 121 -14.05 9.88 5.23
C GLY A 121 -12.98 8.87 5.59
N GLN A 122 -11.76 9.30 5.87
CA GLN A 122 -10.61 8.44 6.14
C GLN A 122 -9.96 8.81 7.48
N PHE A 123 -9.20 7.87 8.05
CA PHE A 123 -8.32 8.16 9.19
C PHE A 123 -6.90 7.71 8.85
N SER A 124 -5.92 8.37 9.45
CA SER A 124 -4.51 8.13 9.18
C SER A 124 -3.92 7.13 10.17
N VAL A 125 -3.08 6.23 9.68
CA VAL A 125 -2.33 5.27 10.51
C VAL A 125 -0.85 5.40 10.18
N SER A 126 -0.02 5.62 11.20
CA SER A 126 1.41 5.76 11.00
C SER A 126 2.07 4.39 10.74
N LEU A 127 3.10 4.38 9.90
CA LEU A 127 3.85 3.15 9.66
C LEU A 127 4.57 2.67 10.91
N SER A 128 5.02 3.59 11.76
CA SER A 128 5.69 3.20 13.01
C SER A 128 4.77 2.43 13.95
N SER A 129 3.49 2.80 14.04
CA SER A 129 2.51 2.06 14.85
C SER A 129 2.25 0.67 14.27
N LEU A 130 2.21 0.55 12.96
CA LEU A 130 2.02 -0.74 12.28
C LEU A 130 3.24 -1.66 12.49
N ARG A 131 4.44 -1.10 12.43
CA ARG A 131 5.66 -1.88 12.71
C ARG A 131 5.68 -2.41 14.15
N ARG A 132 5.17 -1.64 15.10
CA ARG A 132 5.04 -2.10 16.48
C ARG A 132 4.07 -3.27 16.60
N LEU A 133 2.95 -3.21 15.90
CA LEU A 133 1.99 -4.32 15.86
C LEU A 133 2.61 -5.57 15.26
N ARG A 134 3.39 -5.43 14.21
CA ARG A 134 4.06 -6.57 13.58
C ARG A 134 5.06 -7.25 14.52
N ALA A 135 5.71 -6.48 15.38
CA ALA A 135 6.71 -7.01 16.31
C ALA A 135 6.11 -7.75 17.51
N GLU A 136 4.79 -7.60 17.75
CA GLU A 136 4.11 -8.28 18.87
C GLU A 136 3.82 -9.76 18.61
#